data_10e31dd15e1182a80d6e1079e3e8a543
#
_entry.id   10e31dd15e1182a80d6e1079e3e8a543
#
_cell.length_a   1.000
_cell.length_b   1.000
_cell.length_c   1.000
_cell.angle_alpha   90.00
_cell.angle_beta   90.00
_cell.angle_gamma   90.00
#
_symmetry.space_group_name_H-M   'P 1'
#
loop_
_entity.id
_entity.type
_entity.pdbx_description
1 polymer ?
#
loop_
_entity_poly.entity_id
_entity_poly.type
_entity_poly.pdbx_seq_one_letter_code
_entity_poly.pdbx_strand_id
1 'polypeptide(L)'
;MEQLVILSKLEQEYLLRIIESSLQVRDLRQFFLWTQGQLQALLPHDVMVCMQFDQAQSLLRLECVHGSVQDTAAMDALSETAVQMALRAGRSGALPSLGDDVVLHGSGQLAGGSTAFALFGLPMKPGPRHAYFLELLMPHLHMALLRLAQSAPGRGVARGTARPLTAREMEILAWLREGKSNYEIACILGLSALTVKNHLQRIYRMLGVSNRTQAVSRCLSLRLLGDGLFA
;
A
#
# COMPACT_ATOMS: atom_id res chain seq x y z
N MET A 1 -25.33 21.74 7.18
CA MET A 1 -25.58 22.24 5.81
C MET A 1 -24.73 21.40 4.86
N GLU A 2 -25.36 20.53 4.11
CA GLU A 2 -24.67 19.82 3.01
C GLU A 2 -24.27 20.87 1.98
N GLN A 3 -22.96 21.02 1.77
CA GLN A 3 -22.46 21.87 0.70
C GLN A 3 -22.72 21.16 -0.63
N LEU A 4 -23.60 21.73 -1.45
CA LEU A 4 -23.91 21.21 -2.78
C LEU A 4 -22.64 21.31 -3.66
N VAL A 5 -22.07 20.16 -4.07
CA VAL A 5 -20.96 20.11 -5.01
C VAL A 5 -21.53 19.99 -6.42
N ILE A 6 -21.37 21.03 -7.23
CA ILE A 6 -21.78 21.01 -8.64
C ILE A 6 -20.62 20.50 -9.48
N LEU A 7 -20.85 19.43 -10.24
CA LEU A 7 -19.87 18.84 -11.14
C LEU A 7 -19.99 19.43 -12.54
N SER A 8 -18.87 19.76 -13.16
CA SER A 8 -18.81 20.06 -14.58
C SER A 8 -19.07 18.79 -15.41
N LYS A 9 -19.46 18.95 -16.68
CA LYS A 9 -19.69 17.82 -17.58
C LYS A 9 -18.45 16.94 -17.72
N LEU A 10 -17.26 17.54 -17.76
CA LEU A 10 -15.98 16.83 -17.86
C LEU A 10 -15.73 15.97 -16.61
N GLU A 11 -16.01 16.46 -15.43
CA GLU A 11 -15.85 15.71 -14.19
C GLU A 11 -16.84 14.55 -14.07
N GLN A 12 -18.05 14.74 -14.56
CA GLN A 12 -19.03 13.65 -14.64
C GLN A 12 -18.53 12.52 -15.56
N GLU A 13 -17.94 12.88 -16.74
CA GLU A 13 -17.35 11.92 -17.65
C GLU A 13 -16.15 11.20 -17.02
N TYR A 14 -15.25 11.92 -16.33
CA TYR A 14 -14.13 11.32 -15.62
C TYR A 14 -14.59 10.39 -14.50
N LEU A 15 -15.58 10.80 -13.72
CA LEU A 15 -16.13 9.98 -12.65
C LEU A 15 -16.68 8.65 -13.19
N LEU A 16 -17.47 8.69 -14.26
CA LEU A 16 -18.00 7.48 -14.90
C LEU A 16 -16.87 6.55 -15.39
N ARG A 17 -15.86 7.11 -16.07
CA ARG A 17 -14.70 6.33 -16.54
C ARG A 17 -13.91 5.70 -15.40
N ILE A 18 -13.73 6.42 -14.29
CA ILE A 18 -13.04 5.89 -13.10
C ILE A 18 -13.83 4.73 -12.52
N ILE A 19 -15.14 4.86 -12.40
CA ILE A 19 -16.03 3.80 -11.91
C ILE A 19 -15.97 2.57 -12.81
N GLU A 20 -16.15 2.73 -14.11
CA GLU A 20 -16.11 1.63 -15.08
C GLU A 20 -14.75 0.91 -15.06
N SER A 21 -13.66 1.66 -15.10
CA SER A 21 -12.32 1.09 -15.11
C SER A 21 -11.92 0.44 -13.77
N SER A 22 -12.53 0.86 -12.67
CA SER A 22 -12.34 0.19 -11.37
C SER A 22 -12.69 -1.30 -11.41
N LEU A 23 -13.66 -1.68 -12.24
CA LEU A 23 -14.11 -3.06 -12.40
C LEU A 23 -13.06 -3.96 -13.06
N GLN A 24 -12.11 -3.37 -13.79
CA GLN A 24 -11.04 -4.07 -14.48
C GLN A 24 -9.79 -4.27 -13.61
N VAL A 25 -9.73 -3.61 -12.46
CA VAL A 25 -8.58 -3.71 -11.55
C VAL A 25 -8.55 -5.08 -10.89
N ARG A 26 -7.50 -5.88 -11.21
CA ARG A 26 -7.32 -7.24 -10.70
C ARG A 26 -5.95 -7.48 -10.06
N ASP A 27 -4.96 -6.64 -10.35
CA ASP A 27 -3.61 -6.74 -9.82
C ASP A 27 -3.07 -5.37 -9.40
N LEU A 28 -1.94 -5.37 -8.68
CA LEU A 28 -1.32 -4.16 -8.14
C LEU A 28 -0.90 -3.18 -9.25
N ARG A 29 -0.45 -3.69 -10.41
CA ARG A 29 -0.07 -2.84 -11.55
C ARG A 29 -1.28 -2.10 -12.11
N GLN A 30 -2.38 -2.79 -12.31
CA GLN A 30 -3.63 -2.18 -12.78
C GLN A 30 -4.17 -1.19 -11.75
N PHE A 31 -4.08 -1.52 -10.47
CA PHE A 31 -4.46 -0.61 -9.38
C PHE A 31 -3.61 0.67 -9.42
N PHE A 32 -2.28 0.54 -9.56
CA PHE A 32 -1.38 1.67 -9.70
C PHE A 32 -1.75 2.54 -10.91
N LEU A 33 -1.93 1.95 -12.09
CA LEU A 33 -2.29 2.69 -13.32
C LEU A 33 -3.65 3.38 -13.19
N TRP A 34 -4.60 2.76 -12.52
CA TRP A 34 -5.92 3.31 -12.28
C TRP A 34 -5.87 4.50 -11.31
N THR A 35 -5.17 4.38 -10.19
CA THR A 35 -5.06 5.42 -9.17
C THR A 35 -4.16 6.58 -9.63
N GLN A 36 -3.02 6.30 -10.22
CA GLN A 36 -2.08 7.33 -10.70
C GLN A 36 -2.42 7.89 -12.09
N GLY A 37 -3.36 7.28 -12.79
CA GLY A 37 -3.86 7.78 -14.06
C GLY A 37 -5.21 8.47 -13.91
N GLN A 38 -6.26 7.66 -13.91
CA GLN A 38 -7.63 8.17 -14.02
C GLN A 38 -8.12 8.88 -12.75
N LEU A 39 -7.80 8.35 -11.57
CA LEU A 39 -8.18 8.96 -10.30
C LEU A 39 -7.55 10.34 -10.10
N GLN A 40 -6.31 10.53 -10.56
CA GLN A 40 -5.59 11.80 -10.54
C GLN A 40 -6.35 12.95 -11.24
N ALA A 41 -7.19 12.65 -12.22
CA ALA A 41 -7.97 13.66 -12.93
C ALA A 41 -9.03 14.33 -12.04
N LEU A 42 -9.56 13.61 -11.04
CA LEU A 42 -10.57 14.13 -10.08
C LEU A 42 -9.96 14.47 -8.72
N LEU A 43 -8.99 13.70 -8.29
CA LEU A 43 -8.33 13.81 -6.99
C LEU A 43 -6.80 13.87 -7.21
N PRO A 44 -6.26 15.00 -7.67
CA PRO A 44 -4.82 15.17 -7.81
C PRO A 44 -4.12 15.03 -6.45
N HIS A 45 -3.11 14.17 -6.37
CA HIS A 45 -2.36 13.90 -5.15
C HIS A 45 -0.97 13.33 -5.50
N ASP A 46 0.02 13.51 -4.64
CA ASP A 46 1.35 12.94 -4.85
C ASP A 46 1.42 11.50 -4.37
N VAL A 47 0.82 11.22 -3.22
CA VAL A 47 0.87 9.91 -2.57
C VAL A 47 -0.52 9.49 -2.11
N MET A 48 -0.88 8.25 -2.42
CA MET A 48 -2.05 7.58 -1.85
C MET A 48 -1.60 6.43 -0.96
N VAL A 49 -2.00 6.44 0.29
CA VAL A 49 -1.79 5.33 1.23
C VAL A 49 -3.11 4.55 1.35
N CYS A 50 -3.05 3.27 0.97
CA CYS A 50 -4.19 2.36 1.01
C CYS A 50 -4.00 1.38 2.17
N MET A 51 -4.97 1.30 3.05
CA MET A 51 -4.91 0.51 4.28
C MET A 51 -6.08 -0.46 4.34
N GLN A 52 -5.82 -1.67 4.82
CA GLN A 52 -6.84 -2.68 5.12
C GLN A 52 -6.66 -3.15 6.56
N PHE A 53 -7.74 -3.18 7.31
CA PHE A 53 -7.77 -3.61 8.70
C PHE A 53 -8.70 -4.81 8.87
N ASP A 54 -8.41 -5.66 9.86
CA ASP A 54 -9.31 -6.72 10.29
C ASP A 54 -10.43 -6.18 11.21
N GLN A 55 -11.29 -7.09 11.67
CA GLN A 55 -12.37 -6.74 12.61
C GLN A 55 -11.84 -6.23 13.96
N ALA A 56 -10.62 -6.62 14.35
CA ALA A 56 -9.95 -6.17 15.57
C ALA A 56 -9.18 -4.85 15.36
N GLN A 57 -9.34 -4.18 14.21
CA GLN A 57 -8.62 -2.97 13.83
C GLN A 57 -7.10 -3.17 13.72
N SER A 58 -6.64 -4.40 13.50
CA SER A 58 -5.24 -4.67 13.21
C SER A 58 -4.97 -4.46 11.72
N LEU A 59 -3.87 -3.81 11.39
CA LEU A 59 -3.48 -3.54 10.00
C LEU A 59 -3.11 -4.85 9.29
N LEU A 60 -3.90 -5.22 8.28
CA LEU A 60 -3.68 -6.41 7.45
C LEU A 60 -2.81 -6.10 6.23
N ARG A 61 -2.99 -4.92 5.65
CA ARG A 61 -2.34 -4.52 4.41
C ARG A 61 -2.10 -3.03 4.38
N LEU A 62 -0.93 -2.65 3.86
CA LEU A 62 -0.54 -1.28 3.58
C LEU A 62 0.08 -1.23 2.19
N GLU A 63 -0.47 -0.40 1.30
CA GLU A 63 0.07 -0.15 -0.02
C GLU A 63 0.21 1.36 -0.21
N CYS A 64 1.41 1.81 -0.61
CA CYS A 64 1.66 3.19 -0.96
C CYS A 64 1.78 3.32 -2.47
N VAL A 65 0.99 4.20 -3.05
CA VAL A 65 0.93 4.46 -4.48
C VAL A 65 1.36 5.90 -4.72
N HIS A 66 2.40 6.11 -5.52
CA HIS A 66 2.95 7.43 -5.83
C HIS A 66 3.51 7.47 -7.25
N GLY A 67 3.41 8.63 -7.90
CA GLY A 67 3.85 8.81 -9.29
C GLY A 67 5.32 9.21 -9.46
N SER A 68 5.98 9.67 -8.40
CA SER A 68 7.37 10.13 -8.40
C SER A 68 8.25 9.27 -7.50
N VAL A 69 9.56 9.33 -7.72
CA VAL A 69 10.53 8.71 -6.82
C VAL A 69 10.55 9.52 -5.53
N GLN A 70 10.05 8.93 -4.46
CA GLN A 70 10.04 9.52 -3.12
C GLN A 70 11.14 8.87 -2.26
N ASP A 71 11.64 9.63 -1.30
CA ASP A 71 12.54 9.09 -0.29
C ASP A 71 11.81 8.05 0.57
N THR A 72 12.45 6.92 0.82
CA THR A 72 11.87 5.81 1.60
C THR A 72 11.48 6.24 3.01
N ALA A 73 12.29 7.08 3.66
CA ALA A 73 12.02 7.58 5.01
C ALA A 73 10.78 8.49 5.03
N ALA A 74 10.61 9.34 4.02
CA ALA A 74 9.42 10.17 3.86
C ALA A 74 8.17 9.32 3.64
N MET A 75 8.26 8.25 2.84
CA MET A 75 7.14 7.34 2.60
C MET A 75 6.73 6.56 3.85
N ASP A 76 7.71 6.13 4.66
CA ASP A 76 7.44 5.45 5.93
C ASP A 76 6.73 6.39 6.92
N ALA A 77 7.17 7.64 7.03
CA ALA A 77 6.53 8.64 7.87
C ALA A 77 5.09 8.96 7.45
N LEU A 78 4.84 9.10 6.13
CA LEU A 78 3.48 9.30 5.60
C LEU A 78 2.59 8.09 5.88
N SER A 79 3.12 6.87 5.73
CA SER A 79 2.42 5.63 5.99
C SER A 79 2.02 5.50 7.46
N GLU A 80 2.93 5.81 8.36
CA GLU A 80 2.67 5.79 9.81
C GLU A 80 1.62 6.83 10.18
N THR A 81 1.74 8.04 9.66
CA THR A 81 0.74 9.11 9.84
C THR A 81 -0.63 8.66 9.37
N ALA A 82 -0.73 8.09 8.16
CA ALA A 82 -1.99 7.60 7.61
C ALA A 82 -2.63 6.52 8.49
N VAL A 83 -1.85 5.56 8.97
CA VAL A 83 -2.33 4.49 9.86
C VAL A 83 -2.86 5.06 11.16
N GLN A 84 -2.13 5.99 11.80
CA GLN A 84 -2.57 6.63 13.04
C GLN A 84 -3.86 7.42 12.85
N MET A 85 -3.98 8.14 11.72
CA MET A 85 -5.20 8.88 11.38
C MET A 85 -6.38 7.93 11.15
N ALA A 86 -6.18 6.83 10.41
CA ALA A 86 -7.21 5.84 10.13
C ALA A 86 -7.73 5.16 11.40
N LEU A 87 -6.83 4.79 12.30
CA LEU A 87 -7.18 4.19 13.60
C LEU A 87 -7.96 5.14 14.50
N ARG A 88 -7.64 6.45 14.46
CA ARG A 88 -8.41 7.48 15.18
C ARG A 88 -9.78 7.70 14.56
N ALA A 89 -9.85 7.78 13.24
CA ALA A 89 -11.10 8.00 12.49
C ALA A 89 -12.05 6.80 12.58
N GLY A 90 -11.52 5.57 12.62
CA GLY A 90 -12.32 4.34 12.72
C GLY A 90 -13.19 4.26 13.98
N ARG A 91 -12.93 5.10 15.01
CA ARG A 91 -13.76 5.25 16.20
C ARG A 91 -14.91 6.25 16.02
N SER A 92 -14.87 7.08 14.97
CA SER A 92 -15.80 8.22 14.78
C SER A 92 -16.76 8.07 13.60
N GLY A 93 -16.67 6.98 12.82
CA GLY A 93 -17.55 6.73 11.67
C GLY A 93 -16.88 6.93 10.31
N ALA A 94 -17.60 6.54 9.25
CA ALA A 94 -17.14 6.45 7.88
C ALA A 94 -17.20 7.76 7.07
N LEU A 95 -17.04 8.92 7.72
CA LEU A 95 -17.06 10.20 7.02
C LEU A 95 -15.65 10.64 6.60
N PRO A 96 -15.51 11.30 5.44
CA PRO A 96 -14.24 11.87 5.03
C PRO A 96 -13.70 12.86 6.07
N SER A 97 -12.42 12.69 6.44
CA SER A 97 -11.72 13.61 7.34
C SER A 97 -10.79 14.50 6.53
N LEU A 98 -10.97 15.81 6.66
CA LEU A 98 -10.12 16.82 6.02
C LEU A 98 -9.11 17.31 7.06
N GLY A 99 -7.84 16.94 6.88
CA GLY A 99 -6.73 17.52 7.62
C GLY A 99 -6.20 18.78 6.92
N ASP A 100 -5.08 19.33 7.38
CA ASP A 100 -4.48 20.53 6.76
C ASP A 100 -3.91 20.22 5.37
N ASP A 101 -3.22 19.07 5.20
CA ASP A 101 -2.57 18.65 3.95
C ASP A 101 -2.94 17.22 3.54
N VAL A 102 -3.99 16.65 4.12
CA VAL A 102 -4.39 15.27 3.88
C VAL A 102 -5.90 15.11 3.87
N VAL A 103 -6.39 14.25 2.98
CA VAL A 103 -7.78 13.77 2.98
C VAL A 103 -7.77 12.29 3.31
N LEU A 104 -8.50 11.89 4.33
CA LEU A 104 -8.68 10.51 4.75
C LEU A 104 -10.14 10.10 4.63
N HIS A 105 -10.40 8.92 4.07
CA HIS A 105 -11.72 8.30 4.10
C HIS A 105 -11.61 6.79 4.30
N GLY A 106 -12.56 6.22 5.03
CA GLY A 106 -12.65 4.79 5.30
C GLY A 106 -14.00 4.21 4.92
N SER A 107 -14.02 2.90 4.60
CA SER A 107 -15.24 2.18 4.24
C SER A 107 -16.17 1.88 5.43
N GLY A 108 -15.79 2.26 6.63
CA GLY A 108 -16.41 1.75 7.85
C GLY A 108 -16.16 0.25 8.06
N GLN A 109 -16.78 -0.33 9.08
CA GLN A 109 -16.70 -1.77 9.31
C GLN A 109 -17.65 -2.53 8.39
N LEU A 110 -17.07 -3.38 7.53
CA LEU A 110 -17.79 -4.29 6.65
C LEU A 110 -17.49 -5.74 7.05
N ALA A 111 -18.28 -6.69 6.53
CA ALA A 111 -18.01 -8.11 6.70
C ALA A 111 -16.64 -8.43 6.09
N GLY A 112 -15.63 -8.68 6.92
CA GLY A 112 -14.25 -8.94 6.48
C GLY A 112 -13.23 -7.86 6.82
N GLY A 113 -13.62 -6.82 7.56
CA GLY A 113 -12.74 -5.74 7.97
C GLY A 113 -13.10 -4.39 7.38
N SER A 114 -12.19 -3.43 7.50
CA SER A 114 -12.35 -2.09 6.95
C SER A 114 -11.17 -1.72 6.05
N THR A 115 -11.40 -0.75 5.16
CA THR A 115 -10.32 -0.13 4.37
C THR A 115 -10.32 1.37 4.61
N ALA A 116 -9.15 1.98 4.53
CA ALA A 116 -8.99 3.42 4.56
C ALA A 116 -8.00 3.87 3.50
N PHE A 117 -8.21 5.10 3.00
CA PHE A 117 -7.38 5.70 1.96
C PHE A 117 -7.03 7.11 2.40
N ALA A 118 -5.74 7.42 2.43
CA ALA A 118 -5.23 8.75 2.73
C ALA A 118 -4.52 9.33 1.50
N LEU A 119 -4.85 10.56 1.14
CA LEU A 119 -4.25 11.30 0.01
C LEU A 119 -3.39 12.41 0.58
N PHE A 120 -2.13 12.47 0.16
CA PHE A 120 -1.13 13.48 0.53
C PHE A 120 -0.60 14.21 -0.69
N GLY A 121 -0.04 15.40 -0.47
CA GLY A 121 0.52 16.22 -1.54
C GLY A 121 -0.56 16.72 -2.49
N LEU A 122 -1.64 17.25 -1.93
CA LEU A 122 -2.72 17.84 -2.69
C LEU A 122 -2.29 19.20 -3.23
N PRO A 123 -2.58 19.55 -4.51
CA PRO A 123 -2.17 20.83 -5.10
C PRO A 123 -2.90 22.03 -4.51
N MET A 124 -3.98 21.78 -3.76
CA MET A 124 -4.75 22.78 -3.05
C MET A 124 -5.21 22.26 -1.70
N LYS A 125 -5.54 23.16 -0.78
CA LYS A 125 -6.02 22.80 0.55
C LYS A 125 -7.23 21.85 0.46
N PRO A 126 -7.25 20.76 1.25
CA PRO A 126 -8.38 19.85 1.33
C PRO A 126 -9.70 20.57 1.58
N GLY A 127 -10.71 20.19 0.85
CA GLY A 127 -12.03 20.82 0.92
C GLY A 127 -13.16 19.86 0.60
N PRO A 128 -14.43 20.35 0.66
CA PRO A 128 -15.62 19.52 0.49
C PRO A 128 -15.66 18.74 -0.81
N ARG A 129 -15.02 19.27 -1.86
CA ARG A 129 -14.94 18.61 -3.16
C ARG A 129 -14.08 17.34 -3.12
N HIS A 130 -12.96 17.37 -2.39
CA HIS A 130 -12.11 16.19 -2.18
C HIS A 130 -12.88 15.13 -1.38
N ALA A 131 -13.56 15.53 -0.33
CA ALA A 131 -14.41 14.65 0.48
C ALA A 131 -15.49 13.99 -0.38
N TYR A 132 -16.20 14.77 -1.19
CA TYR A 132 -17.27 14.30 -2.06
C TYR A 132 -16.79 13.24 -3.06
N PHE A 133 -15.69 13.50 -3.80
CA PHE A 133 -15.17 12.52 -4.76
C PHE A 133 -14.65 11.27 -4.06
N LEU A 134 -13.95 11.42 -2.93
CA LEU A 134 -13.44 10.28 -2.20
C LEU A 134 -14.58 9.42 -1.64
N GLU A 135 -15.65 10.02 -1.17
CA GLU A 135 -16.86 9.34 -0.70
C GLU A 135 -17.54 8.56 -1.84
N LEU A 136 -17.73 9.17 -3.00
CA LEU A 136 -18.31 8.51 -4.17
C LEU A 136 -17.46 7.34 -4.66
N LEU A 137 -16.14 7.49 -4.61
CA LEU A 137 -15.21 6.48 -5.10
C LEU A 137 -14.86 5.42 -4.06
N MET A 138 -15.23 5.61 -2.80
CA MET A 138 -14.92 4.69 -1.71
C MET A 138 -15.32 3.23 -1.99
N PRO A 139 -16.55 2.92 -2.47
CA PRO A 139 -16.91 1.53 -2.76
C PRO A 139 -16.02 0.90 -3.82
N HIS A 140 -15.62 1.67 -4.82
CA HIS A 140 -14.75 1.23 -5.91
C HIS A 140 -13.31 1.01 -5.45
N LEU A 141 -12.77 1.93 -4.65
CA LEU A 141 -11.46 1.79 -4.01
C LEU A 141 -11.42 0.57 -3.08
N HIS A 142 -12.44 0.42 -2.24
CA HIS A 142 -12.58 -0.73 -1.34
C HIS A 142 -12.60 -2.04 -2.11
N MET A 143 -13.47 -2.18 -3.11
CA MET A 143 -13.58 -3.41 -3.89
C MET A 143 -12.33 -3.70 -4.71
N ALA A 144 -11.66 -2.68 -5.25
CA ALA A 144 -10.39 -2.85 -5.95
C ALA A 144 -9.31 -3.38 -5.00
N LEU A 145 -9.17 -2.80 -3.80
CA LEU A 145 -8.19 -3.24 -2.81
C LEU A 145 -8.47 -4.68 -2.32
N LEU A 146 -9.73 -5.05 -2.11
CA LEU A 146 -10.11 -6.42 -1.74
C LEU A 146 -9.78 -7.43 -2.85
N ARG A 147 -10.01 -7.09 -4.12
CA ARG A 147 -9.63 -7.98 -5.24
C ARG A 147 -8.13 -8.22 -5.29
N LEU A 148 -7.31 -7.20 -4.99
CA LEU A 148 -5.87 -7.39 -4.86
C LEU A 148 -5.49 -8.40 -3.78
N ALA A 149 -6.24 -8.43 -2.67
CA ALA A 149 -6.04 -9.41 -1.61
C ALA A 149 -6.36 -10.84 -2.06
N GLN A 150 -7.37 -11.01 -2.90
CA GLN A 150 -7.79 -12.32 -3.43
C GLN A 150 -6.92 -12.80 -4.60
N SER A 151 -6.41 -11.87 -5.42
CA SER A 151 -5.63 -12.19 -6.61
C SER A 151 -4.15 -12.49 -6.32
N ALA A 152 -3.66 -12.20 -5.12
CA ALA A 152 -2.35 -12.64 -4.67
C ALA A 152 -2.46 -14.11 -4.22
N PRO A 153 -1.99 -15.09 -4.99
CA PRO A 153 -1.97 -16.47 -4.54
C PRO A 153 -1.06 -16.53 -3.29
N GLY A 154 -1.66 -16.65 -2.12
CA GLY A 154 -0.97 -16.80 -0.84
C GLY A 154 -0.67 -15.51 -0.06
N ARG A 155 -1.30 -14.37 -0.35
CA ARG A 155 -1.25 -13.15 0.49
C ARG A 155 -2.50 -12.96 1.36
N GLY A 156 -3.06 -14.04 1.87
CA GLY A 156 -3.69 -13.96 3.17
C GLY A 156 -2.57 -13.67 4.16
N VAL A 157 -2.77 -12.73 5.09
CA VAL A 157 -2.01 -12.75 6.34
C VAL A 157 -2.26 -14.14 6.92
N ALA A 158 -1.33 -15.03 6.66
CA ALA A 158 -1.32 -16.34 7.27
C ALA A 158 -1.10 -16.12 8.76
N ARG A 159 -2.17 -15.94 9.50
CA ARG A 159 -2.25 -16.49 10.83
C ARG A 159 -2.22 -18.00 10.65
N GLY A 160 -1.09 -18.57 10.70
CA GLY A 160 -0.91 -20.00 10.60
C GLY A 160 0.30 -20.32 9.74
N THR A 161 1.42 -20.64 10.42
CA THR A 161 2.60 -21.30 9.89
C THR A 161 3.23 -20.63 8.64
N ALA A 162 3.58 -19.35 8.73
CA ALA A 162 4.68 -18.86 7.93
C ALA A 162 5.90 -19.67 8.37
N ARG A 163 6.32 -20.61 7.52
CA ARG A 163 7.59 -21.31 7.72
C ARG A 163 8.64 -20.24 8.00
N PRO A 164 9.39 -20.33 9.11
CA PRO A 164 10.46 -19.37 9.38
C PRO A 164 11.40 -19.33 8.17
N LEU A 165 11.97 -18.17 7.90
CA LEU A 165 13.04 -18.04 6.90
C LEU A 165 14.12 -19.07 7.21
N THR A 166 14.55 -19.81 6.21
CA THR A 166 15.67 -20.74 6.38
C THR A 166 16.95 -19.97 6.67
N ALA A 167 17.93 -20.60 7.29
CA ALA A 167 19.25 -20.00 7.53
C ALA A 167 19.81 -19.39 6.22
N ARG A 168 19.65 -20.09 5.10
CA ARG A 168 20.10 -19.63 3.78
C ARG A 168 19.34 -18.40 3.27
N GLU A 169 18.04 -18.31 3.50
CA GLU A 169 17.24 -17.16 3.16
C GLU A 169 17.60 -15.95 4.04
N MET A 170 17.94 -16.20 5.29
CA MET A 170 18.44 -15.16 6.21
C MET A 170 19.82 -14.62 5.79
N GLU A 171 20.75 -15.48 5.38
CA GLU A 171 22.06 -15.07 4.84
C GLU A 171 21.91 -14.19 3.61
N ILE A 172 21.06 -14.59 2.65
CA ILE A 172 20.77 -13.81 1.45
C ILE A 172 20.17 -12.46 1.82
N LEU A 173 19.26 -12.43 2.78
CA LEU A 173 18.60 -11.21 3.24
C LEU A 173 19.58 -10.25 3.93
N ALA A 174 20.55 -10.80 4.68
CA ALA A 174 21.62 -10.02 5.30
C ALA A 174 22.49 -9.32 4.26
N TRP A 175 22.95 -10.04 3.25
CA TRP A 175 23.72 -9.44 2.15
C TRP A 175 22.90 -8.49 1.29
N LEU A 176 21.58 -8.73 1.18
CA LEU A 176 20.66 -7.82 0.53
C LEU A 176 20.60 -6.48 1.27
N ARG A 177 20.55 -6.49 2.62
CA ARG A 177 20.59 -5.31 3.48
C ARG A 177 21.88 -4.52 3.27
N GLU A 178 23.01 -5.19 3.15
CA GLU A 178 24.31 -4.59 2.89
C GLU A 178 24.48 -4.04 1.44
N GLY A 179 23.41 -4.03 0.66
CA GLY A 179 23.42 -3.46 -0.68
C GLY A 179 23.99 -4.36 -1.79
N LYS A 180 24.39 -5.61 -1.49
CA LYS A 180 25.03 -6.51 -2.45
C LYS A 180 24.09 -6.92 -3.59
N SER A 181 24.55 -6.85 -4.83
CA SER A 181 23.84 -7.34 -6.01
C SER A 181 23.64 -8.86 -5.96
N ASN A 182 22.73 -9.38 -6.77
CA ASN A 182 22.51 -10.84 -6.85
C ASN A 182 23.76 -11.61 -7.26
N TYR A 183 24.60 -11.00 -8.10
CA TYR A 183 25.86 -11.59 -8.53
C TYR A 183 26.87 -11.65 -7.38
N GLU A 184 27.04 -10.55 -6.63
CA GLU A 184 27.94 -10.52 -5.47
C GLU A 184 27.47 -11.50 -4.38
N ILE A 185 26.17 -11.56 -4.09
CA ILE A 185 25.59 -12.52 -3.16
C ILE A 185 25.88 -13.96 -3.63
N ALA A 186 25.75 -14.22 -4.93
CA ALA A 186 26.05 -15.52 -5.52
C ALA A 186 27.51 -15.90 -5.31
N CYS A 187 28.45 -14.98 -5.57
CA CYS A 187 29.89 -15.20 -5.34
C CYS A 187 30.18 -15.45 -3.85
N ILE A 188 29.63 -14.63 -2.95
CA ILE A 188 29.88 -14.77 -1.50
C ILE A 188 29.34 -16.09 -0.96
N LEU A 189 28.19 -16.52 -1.43
CA LEU A 189 27.49 -17.69 -0.91
C LEU A 189 27.75 -18.99 -1.69
N GLY A 190 28.57 -18.95 -2.74
CA GLY A 190 28.86 -20.12 -3.59
C GLY A 190 27.61 -20.61 -4.37
N LEU A 191 26.78 -19.69 -4.83
CA LEU A 191 25.57 -19.99 -5.57
C LEU A 191 25.63 -19.44 -7.01
N SER A 192 24.65 -19.79 -7.83
CA SER A 192 24.42 -19.08 -9.09
C SER A 192 23.58 -17.82 -8.85
N ALA A 193 23.76 -16.77 -9.68
CA ALA A 193 22.92 -15.56 -9.61
C ALA A 193 21.43 -15.87 -9.83
N LEU A 194 21.10 -16.90 -10.62
CA LEU A 194 19.75 -17.38 -10.83
C LEU A 194 19.19 -18.03 -9.55
N THR A 195 19.98 -18.78 -8.82
CA THR A 195 19.59 -19.38 -7.54
C THR A 195 19.29 -18.28 -6.51
N VAL A 196 20.14 -17.25 -6.42
CA VAL A 196 19.89 -16.08 -5.55
C VAL A 196 18.60 -15.37 -5.94
N LYS A 197 18.35 -15.14 -7.23
CA LYS A 197 17.10 -14.56 -7.73
C LYS A 197 15.89 -15.39 -7.28
N ASN A 198 15.94 -16.70 -7.37
CA ASN A 198 14.85 -17.59 -6.97
C ASN A 198 14.61 -17.55 -5.44
N HIS A 199 15.66 -17.49 -4.63
CA HIS A 199 15.55 -17.29 -3.19
C HIS A 199 14.91 -15.93 -2.87
N LEU A 200 15.36 -14.86 -3.52
CA LEU A 200 14.78 -13.52 -3.33
C LEU A 200 13.30 -13.48 -3.69
N GLN A 201 12.88 -14.13 -4.76
CA GLN A 201 11.45 -14.22 -5.10
C GLN A 201 10.62 -14.95 -4.03
N ARG A 202 11.21 -15.96 -3.37
CA ARG A 202 10.57 -16.65 -2.24
C ARG A 202 10.53 -15.77 -1.01
N ILE A 203 11.65 -15.11 -0.68
CA ILE A 203 11.74 -14.14 0.44
C ILE A 203 10.71 -13.02 0.25
N TYR A 204 10.62 -12.44 -0.94
CA TYR A 204 9.66 -11.38 -1.23
C TYR A 204 8.22 -11.85 -1.01
N ARG A 205 7.89 -13.07 -1.46
CA ARG A 205 6.57 -13.66 -1.20
C ARG A 205 6.31 -13.87 0.29
N MET A 206 7.29 -14.36 1.06
CA MET A 206 7.14 -14.58 2.50
C MET A 206 7.01 -13.29 3.29
N LEU A 207 7.79 -12.26 2.93
CA LEU A 207 7.72 -10.94 3.57
C LEU A 207 6.52 -10.10 3.10
N GLY A 208 5.80 -10.56 2.07
CA GLY A 208 4.68 -9.82 1.50
C GLY A 208 5.10 -8.56 0.76
N VAL A 209 6.29 -8.54 0.14
CA VAL A 209 6.86 -7.39 -0.56
C VAL A 209 7.06 -7.67 -2.05
N SER A 210 7.16 -6.65 -2.88
CA SER A 210 7.27 -6.77 -4.33
C SER A 210 8.65 -6.44 -4.90
N ASN A 211 9.50 -5.76 -4.13
CA ASN A 211 10.82 -5.33 -4.59
C ASN A 211 11.88 -5.41 -3.48
N ARG A 212 13.14 -5.18 -3.89
CA ARG A 212 14.31 -5.23 -3.03
C ARG A 212 14.24 -4.24 -1.86
N THR A 213 13.89 -3.00 -2.14
CA THR A 213 13.84 -1.91 -1.14
C THR A 213 12.81 -2.23 -0.06
N GLN A 214 11.62 -2.66 -0.46
CA GLN A 214 10.59 -3.10 0.47
C GLN A 214 11.02 -4.31 1.30
N ALA A 215 11.80 -5.24 0.72
CA ALA A 215 12.30 -6.40 1.45
C ALA A 215 13.27 -5.99 2.55
N VAL A 216 14.18 -5.05 2.27
CA VAL A 216 15.12 -4.51 3.25
C VAL A 216 14.37 -3.76 4.36
N SER A 217 13.48 -2.85 4.00
CA SER A 217 12.66 -2.10 4.96
C SER A 217 11.84 -3.03 5.86
N ARG A 218 11.19 -4.03 5.26
CA ARG A 218 10.40 -5.02 6.01
C ARG A 218 11.25 -5.88 6.94
N CYS A 219 12.46 -6.23 6.52
CA CYS A 219 13.41 -6.96 7.33
C CYS A 219 13.82 -6.17 8.58
N LEU A 220 14.10 -4.88 8.43
CA LEU A 220 14.43 -3.98 9.53
C LEU A 220 13.26 -3.80 10.49
N SER A 221 12.05 -3.55 9.97
CA SER A 221 10.84 -3.36 10.78
C SER A 221 10.46 -4.60 11.61
N LEU A 222 10.71 -5.79 11.08
CA LEU A 222 10.46 -7.06 11.77
C LEU A 222 11.63 -7.54 12.63
N ARG A 223 12.75 -6.79 12.68
CA ARG A 223 14.00 -7.16 13.38
C ARG A 223 14.46 -8.58 13.09
N LEU A 224 14.28 -9.04 11.84
CA LEU A 224 14.62 -10.40 11.44
C LEU A 224 16.13 -10.67 11.43
N LEU A 225 16.93 -9.64 11.28
CA LEU A 225 18.39 -9.69 11.35
C LEU A 225 18.82 -8.98 12.63
N GLY A 226 19.23 -9.74 13.63
CA GLY A 226 19.85 -9.18 14.83
C GLY A 226 21.15 -8.45 14.49
N ASP A 227 21.60 -7.53 15.36
CA ASP A 227 22.79 -6.68 15.15
C ASP A 227 24.13 -7.45 15.11
N GLY A 228 24.10 -8.78 15.07
CA GLY A 228 25.29 -9.63 15.30
C GLY A 228 25.59 -10.70 14.28
N LEU A 229 25.09 -10.65 13.03
CA LEU A 229 25.35 -11.75 12.07
C LEU A 229 26.73 -11.68 11.37
N PHE A 230 27.53 -10.63 11.60
CA PHE A 230 28.87 -10.41 11.03
C PHE A 230 29.89 -9.91 12.07
N ALA A 231 29.81 -10.40 13.32
CA ALA A 231 30.89 -10.25 14.29
C ALA A 231 31.79 -11.46 14.25
#